data_63bcb63b1ff90631dc1ff0f70ba61351
#
_entry.id   63bcb63b1ff90631dc1ff0f70ba61351
#
_cell.length_a   1.000
_cell.length_b   1.000
_cell.length_c   1.000
_cell.angle_alpha   90.00
_cell.angle_beta   90.00
_cell.angle_gamma   90.00
#
_symmetry.space_group_name_H-M   'P 1'
#
loop_
_entity.id
_entity.type
_entity.pdbx_description
1 polymer ?
#
loop_
_entity_poly.entity_id
_entity_poly.type
_entity_poly.pdbx_seq_one_letter_code
_entity_poly.pdbx_strand_id
1 'polypeptide(L)'
;MNFFIKLIVFLFIQGVLQLTIQEAQAKKLTFVRDAETESGIRALITPLLQSAGLDNDSVNIYIVNDPTLNAFVAGGPNIFLHTGLLATSGSASQLIGVLAHEIGHISGGHLSKLAAAQKRASNEALIGTILGGAASFLLGNPSAGSAIMSGGQHVGTRNLLRFSRTQELSADRAAIRYLDASKQSAQGMLNFM
;
A
#
# COMPACT_ATOMS: atom_id res chain seq x y z
N MET A 1 -29.04 33.22 23.61
CA MET A 1 -27.77 32.99 22.87
C MET A 1 -27.61 34.11 21.87
N ASN A 2 -26.70 35.06 22.13
CA ASN A 2 -26.55 36.34 21.45
C ASN A 2 -26.24 36.16 19.96
N PHE A 3 -26.79 37.04 19.13
CA PHE A 3 -26.57 37.08 17.67
C PHE A 3 -25.06 37.02 17.31
N PHE A 4 -24.22 37.67 18.08
CA PHE A 4 -22.74 37.63 17.91
C PHE A 4 -22.16 36.23 18.05
N ILE A 5 -22.60 35.41 18.99
CA ILE A 5 -22.11 34.04 19.19
C ILE A 5 -22.52 33.15 18.01
N LYS A 6 -23.74 33.31 17.50
CA LYS A 6 -24.17 32.58 16.29
C LYS A 6 -23.36 32.94 15.05
N LEU A 7 -23.01 34.22 14.89
CA LEU A 7 -22.20 34.71 13.80
C LEU A 7 -20.76 34.16 13.87
N ILE A 8 -20.15 34.17 15.06
CA ILE A 8 -18.79 33.63 15.28
C ILE A 8 -18.76 32.11 15.02
N VAL A 9 -19.74 31.35 15.50
CA VAL A 9 -19.85 29.90 15.27
C VAL A 9 -20.05 29.62 13.79
N PHE A 10 -20.88 30.40 13.10
CA PHE A 10 -21.11 30.26 11.66
C PHE A 10 -19.84 30.53 10.84
N LEU A 11 -19.08 31.60 11.16
CA LEU A 11 -17.82 31.91 10.52
C LEU A 11 -16.71 30.88 10.81
N PHE A 12 -16.72 30.32 12.02
CA PHE A 12 -15.78 29.24 12.39
C PHE A 12 -16.08 27.95 11.64
N ILE A 13 -17.37 27.59 11.50
CA ILE A 13 -17.79 26.40 10.71
C ILE A 13 -17.44 26.59 9.23
N GLN A 14 -17.65 27.78 8.66
CA GLN A 14 -17.24 28.08 7.28
C GLN A 14 -15.72 28.03 7.09
N GLY A 15 -14.95 28.53 8.07
CA GLY A 15 -13.49 28.46 8.05
C GLY A 15 -12.94 27.03 8.12
N VAL A 16 -13.53 26.18 8.96
CA VAL A 16 -13.17 24.76 9.08
C VAL A 16 -13.57 23.99 7.82
N LEU A 17 -14.70 24.30 7.19
CA LEU A 17 -15.15 23.66 5.96
C LEU A 17 -14.25 23.97 4.75
N GLN A 18 -13.61 25.16 4.74
CA GLN A 18 -12.68 25.52 3.66
C GLN A 18 -11.29 24.88 3.82
N LEU A 19 -10.89 24.51 5.04
CA LEU A 19 -9.61 23.85 5.32
C LEU A 19 -9.59 22.36 4.93
N THR A 20 -10.73 21.75 4.64
CA THR A 20 -10.85 20.30 4.34
C THR A 20 -10.90 19.96 2.86
N ILE A 21 -10.92 20.94 1.95
CA ILE A 21 -10.89 20.71 0.51
C ILE A 21 -9.47 20.98 -0.02
N GLN A 22 -8.49 20.33 0.55
CA GLN A 22 -7.27 20.06 -0.18
C GLN A 22 -7.56 18.81 -1.02
N GLU A 23 -8.07 19.01 -2.23
CA GLU A 23 -8.15 17.95 -3.22
C GLU A 23 -6.76 17.35 -3.34
N ALA A 24 -6.56 16.15 -2.82
CA ALA A 24 -5.44 15.33 -3.19
C ALA A 24 -5.57 15.12 -4.71
N GLN A 25 -4.90 15.93 -5.50
CA GLN A 25 -4.79 15.72 -6.95
C GLN A 25 -4.12 14.37 -7.12
N ALA A 26 -4.93 13.34 -7.34
CA ALA A 26 -4.42 12.03 -7.69
C ALA A 26 -3.60 12.22 -8.98
N LYS A 27 -2.27 12.07 -8.87
CA LYS A 27 -1.36 12.14 -10.01
C LYS A 27 -1.87 11.15 -11.05
N LYS A 28 -2.31 11.66 -12.20
CA LYS A 28 -2.82 10.81 -13.29
C LYS A 28 -1.68 9.91 -13.76
N LEU A 29 -1.86 8.60 -13.64
CA LEU A 29 -0.90 7.64 -14.15
C LEU A 29 -0.90 7.71 -15.67
N THR A 30 0.28 7.90 -16.27
CA THR A 30 0.50 7.84 -17.71
C THR A 30 1.20 6.52 -17.99
N PHE A 31 0.63 5.74 -18.92
CA PHE A 31 1.16 4.43 -19.27
C PHE A 31 1.99 4.51 -20.55
N VAL A 32 3.10 3.79 -20.56
CA VAL A 32 3.90 3.52 -21.75
C VAL A 32 3.36 2.23 -22.38
N ARG A 33 3.08 2.27 -23.66
CA ARG A 33 2.69 1.11 -24.47
C ARG A 33 3.83 0.77 -25.42
N ASP A 34 4.61 -0.23 -25.06
CA ASP A 34 5.72 -0.73 -25.86
C ASP A 34 5.68 -2.26 -25.84
N ALA A 35 5.23 -2.84 -26.95
CA ALA A 35 5.02 -4.27 -27.09
C ALA A 35 6.31 -5.08 -26.94
N GLU A 36 7.46 -4.54 -27.32
CA GLU A 36 8.76 -5.21 -27.19
C GLU A 36 9.17 -5.30 -25.71
N THR A 37 9.11 -4.17 -25.00
CA THR A 37 9.40 -4.11 -23.57
C THR A 37 8.41 -4.96 -22.75
N GLU A 38 7.10 -4.87 -23.06
CA GLU A 38 6.08 -5.67 -22.39
C GLU A 38 6.32 -7.19 -22.61
N SER A 39 6.67 -7.59 -23.83
CA SER A 39 7.00 -8.99 -24.16
C SER A 39 8.28 -9.45 -23.47
N GLY A 40 9.31 -8.62 -23.42
CA GLY A 40 10.55 -8.90 -22.70
C GLY A 40 10.30 -9.13 -21.20
N ILE A 41 9.55 -8.25 -20.55
CA ILE A 41 9.20 -8.41 -19.14
C ILE A 41 8.35 -9.67 -18.94
N ARG A 42 7.40 -9.95 -19.84
CA ARG A 42 6.58 -11.17 -19.80
C ARG A 42 7.45 -12.43 -19.84
N ALA A 43 8.46 -12.46 -20.71
CA ALA A 43 9.39 -13.58 -20.78
C ALA A 43 10.18 -13.78 -19.47
N LEU A 44 10.57 -12.70 -18.80
CA LEU A 44 11.28 -12.76 -17.52
C LEU A 44 10.42 -13.30 -16.37
N ILE A 45 9.12 -12.94 -16.32
CA ILE A 45 8.25 -13.34 -15.21
C ILE A 45 7.59 -14.70 -15.40
N THR A 46 7.45 -15.21 -16.63
CA THR A 46 6.78 -16.49 -16.91
C THR A 46 7.29 -17.65 -16.03
N PRO A 47 8.60 -17.88 -15.88
CA PRO A 47 9.10 -18.94 -14.99
C PRO A 47 8.75 -18.70 -13.50
N LEU A 48 8.68 -17.43 -13.08
CA LEU A 48 8.30 -17.06 -11.71
C LEU A 48 6.81 -17.33 -11.46
N LEU A 49 5.94 -16.96 -12.41
CA LEU A 49 4.50 -17.24 -12.33
C LEU A 49 4.23 -18.72 -12.21
N GLN A 50 4.86 -19.54 -13.06
CA GLN A 50 4.77 -21.00 -12.99
C GLN A 50 5.21 -21.54 -11.63
N SER A 51 6.32 -21.03 -11.10
CA SER A 51 6.85 -21.40 -9.77
C SER A 51 5.91 -20.97 -8.63
N ALA A 52 5.13 -19.92 -8.84
CA ALA A 52 4.13 -19.42 -7.89
C ALA A 52 2.77 -20.13 -8.03
N GLY A 53 2.59 -21.03 -9.01
CA GLY A 53 1.32 -21.68 -9.32
C GLY A 53 0.28 -20.73 -9.91
N LEU A 54 0.74 -19.68 -10.61
CA LEU A 54 -0.10 -18.68 -11.27
C LEU A 54 -0.07 -18.90 -12.78
N ASP A 55 -1.25 -18.74 -13.41
CA ASP A 55 -1.34 -18.76 -14.86
C ASP A 55 -0.72 -17.52 -15.47
N ASN A 56 -0.05 -17.63 -16.60
CA ASN A 56 0.61 -16.53 -17.28
C ASN A 56 -0.31 -15.36 -17.60
N ASP A 57 -1.57 -15.66 -17.92
CA ASP A 57 -2.57 -14.66 -18.29
C ASP A 57 -3.31 -14.08 -17.07
N SER A 58 -3.07 -14.63 -15.88
CA SER A 58 -3.70 -14.15 -14.63
C SER A 58 -3.08 -12.86 -14.10
N VAL A 59 -1.87 -12.50 -14.53
CA VAL A 59 -1.13 -11.31 -14.07
C VAL A 59 -0.92 -10.34 -15.22
N ASN A 60 -1.38 -9.11 -15.06
CA ASN A 60 -1.15 -8.03 -16.02
C ASN A 60 0.08 -7.21 -15.62
N ILE A 61 0.78 -6.68 -16.63
CA ILE A 61 1.92 -5.80 -16.45
C ILE A 61 1.59 -4.46 -17.08
N TYR A 62 1.88 -3.38 -16.35
CA TYR A 62 1.69 -2.01 -16.81
C TYR A 62 2.99 -1.23 -16.59
N ILE A 63 3.46 -0.55 -17.62
CA ILE A 63 4.61 0.34 -17.55
C ILE A 63 4.09 1.76 -17.31
N VAL A 64 4.47 2.35 -16.17
CA VAL A 64 4.09 3.70 -15.78
C VAL A 64 5.20 4.66 -16.14
N ASN A 65 4.88 5.73 -16.89
CA ASN A 65 5.83 6.79 -17.18
C ASN A 65 6.09 7.65 -15.94
N ASP A 66 6.98 7.17 -15.10
CA ASP A 66 7.42 7.84 -13.88
C ASP A 66 8.92 7.55 -13.66
N PRO A 67 9.77 8.59 -13.48
CA PRO A 67 11.21 8.43 -13.32
C PRO A 67 11.60 7.89 -11.94
N THR A 68 10.67 7.71 -11.01
CA THR A 68 10.97 7.15 -9.69
C THR A 68 11.25 5.65 -9.80
N LEU A 69 12.15 5.17 -8.91
CA LEU A 69 12.50 3.77 -8.81
C LEU A 69 11.41 3.06 -7.99
N ASN A 70 10.44 2.43 -8.68
CA ASN A 70 9.29 1.80 -8.02
C ASN A 70 8.68 0.67 -8.84
N ALA A 71 8.13 -0.32 -8.14
CA ALA A 71 7.18 -1.31 -8.63
C ALA A 71 6.14 -1.57 -7.55
N PHE A 72 4.92 -1.93 -7.92
CA PHE A 72 3.87 -2.26 -6.94
C PHE A 72 2.74 -3.07 -7.57
N VAL A 73 2.01 -3.78 -6.72
CA VAL A 73 0.76 -4.48 -7.08
C VAL A 73 -0.44 -3.65 -6.64
N ALA A 74 -1.41 -3.45 -7.54
CA ALA A 74 -2.65 -2.74 -7.23
C ALA A 74 -3.83 -3.21 -8.10
N GLY A 75 -5.05 -3.06 -7.58
CA GLY A 75 -6.29 -3.32 -8.33
C GLY A 75 -6.48 -4.78 -8.77
N GLY A 76 -5.95 -5.72 -8.02
CA GLY A 76 -5.93 -7.14 -8.35
C GLY A 76 -4.52 -7.62 -8.72
N PRO A 77 -4.37 -8.68 -9.56
CA PRO A 77 -3.07 -9.22 -9.94
C PRO A 77 -2.41 -8.38 -11.07
N ASN A 78 -2.31 -7.07 -10.85
CA ASN A 78 -1.69 -6.15 -11.79
C ASN A 78 -0.40 -5.61 -11.19
N ILE A 79 0.71 -5.80 -11.90
CA ILE A 79 2.04 -5.26 -11.55
C ILE A 79 2.26 -3.97 -12.33
N PHE A 80 2.57 -2.90 -11.62
CA PHE A 80 2.91 -1.59 -12.17
C PHE A 80 4.41 -1.38 -12.02
N LEU A 81 5.10 -1.14 -13.13
CA LEU A 81 6.54 -0.91 -13.18
C LEU A 81 6.80 0.53 -13.64
N HIS A 82 7.51 1.29 -12.85
CA HIS A 82 7.91 2.63 -13.25
C HIS A 82 9.06 2.59 -14.26
N THR A 83 9.06 3.52 -15.22
CA THR A 83 10.16 3.66 -16.18
C THR A 83 11.49 3.92 -15.49
N GLY A 84 11.50 4.59 -14.34
CA GLY A 84 12.69 4.79 -13.51
C GLY A 84 13.31 3.48 -13.05
N LEU A 85 12.51 2.48 -12.66
CA LEU A 85 13.01 1.15 -12.30
C LEU A 85 13.69 0.47 -13.50
N LEU A 86 13.03 0.49 -14.66
CA LEU A 86 13.60 -0.15 -15.88
C LEU A 86 14.90 0.51 -16.31
N ALA A 87 15.00 1.85 -16.22
CA ALA A 87 16.16 2.61 -16.61
C ALA A 87 17.36 2.45 -15.65
N THR A 88 17.10 2.23 -14.36
CA THR A 88 18.14 2.14 -13.33
C THR A 88 18.55 0.72 -12.97
N SER A 89 17.77 -0.28 -13.39
CA SER A 89 18.15 -1.69 -13.20
C SER A 89 19.45 -1.99 -13.96
N GLY A 90 20.53 -2.24 -13.23
CA GLY A 90 21.85 -2.53 -13.82
C GLY A 90 21.94 -3.92 -14.47
N SER A 91 20.95 -4.78 -14.27
CA SER A 91 20.89 -6.13 -14.84
C SER A 91 19.46 -6.69 -14.85
N ALA A 92 19.21 -7.62 -15.76
CA ALA A 92 17.94 -8.36 -15.78
C ALA A 92 17.66 -9.09 -14.44
N SER A 93 18.68 -9.56 -13.74
CA SER A 93 18.52 -10.26 -12.46
C SER A 93 17.98 -9.34 -11.35
N GLN A 94 18.29 -8.04 -11.35
CA GLN A 94 17.71 -7.09 -10.42
C GLN A 94 16.22 -6.90 -10.69
N LEU A 95 15.82 -6.72 -11.95
CA LEU A 95 14.43 -6.61 -12.33
C LEU A 95 13.64 -7.88 -12.00
N ILE A 96 14.23 -9.05 -12.28
CA ILE A 96 13.65 -10.35 -11.93
C ILE A 96 13.43 -10.47 -10.42
N GLY A 97 14.38 -10.01 -9.59
CA GLY A 97 14.25 -9.98 -8.13
C GLY A 97 13.07 -9.17 -7.65
N VAL A 98 12.91 -7.95 -8.19
CA VAL A 98 11.75 -7.08 -7.89
C VAL A 98 10.44 -7.75 -8.33
N LEU A 99 10.39 -8.28 -9.55
CA LEU A 99 9.21 -8.96 -10.08
C LEU A 99 8.83 -10.20 -9.26
N ALA A 100 9.82 -10.96 -8.77
CA ALA A 100 9.57 -12.10 -7.88
C ALA A 100 8.94 -11.66 -6.56
N HIS A 101 9.36 -10.51 -6.00
CA HIS A 101 8.77 -9.91 -4.80
C HIS A 101 7.31 -9.50 -5.05
N GLU A 102 7.02 -8.81 -6.16
CA GLU A 102 5.66 -8.40 -6.53
C GLU A 102 4.74 -9.63 -6.76
N ILE A 103 5.25 -10.67 -7.39
CA ILE A 103 4.54 -11.95 -7.53
C ILE A 103 4.29 -12.59 -6.16
N GLY A 104 5.21 -12.42 -5.20
CA GLY A 104 5.03 -12.80 -3.81
C GLY A 104 3.82 -12.11 -3.16
N HIS A 105 3.61 -10.83 -3.43
CA HIS A 105 2.43 -10.10 -2.98
C HIS A 105 1.14 -10.61 -3.61
N ILE A 106 1.15 -10.92 -4.90
CA ILE A 106 -0.02 -11.47 -5.61
C ILE A 106 -0.39 -12.84 -5.05
N SER A 107 0.55 -13.78 -5.05
CA SER A 107 0.33 -15.15 -4.59
C SER A 107 -0.04 -15.25 -3.11
N GLY A 108 0.50 -14.34 -2.30
CA GLY A 108 0.17 -14.18 -0.88
C GLY A 108 -1.20 -13.55 -0.63
N GLY A 109 -1.86 -12.99 -1.63
CA GLY A 109 -3.11 -12.25 -1.48
C GLY A 109 -2.97 -11.03 -0.58
N HIS A 110 -1.79 -10.38 -0.57
CA HIS A 110 -1.44 -9.33 0.38
C HIS A 110 -2.31 -8.09 0.22
N LEU A 111 -2.72 -7.75 -1.00
CA LEU A 111 -3.59 -6.60 -1.25
C LEU A 111 -4.96 -6.74 -0.58
N SER A 112 -5.61 -7.91 -0.72
CA SER A 112 -6.89 -8.19 -0.07
C SER A 112 -6.77 -8.23 1.45
N LYS A 113 -5.68 -8.80 1.94
CA LYS A 113 -5.38 -8.86 3.39
C LYS A 113 -5.10 -7.47 3.95
N LEU A 114 -4.39 -6.61 3.21
CA LEU A 114 -4.13 -5.22 3.60
C LEU A 114 -5.43 -4.42 3.72
N ALA A 115 -6.33 -4.54 2.75
CA ALA A 115 -7.63 -3.88 2.80
C ALA A 115 -8.44 -4.31 4.05
N ALA A 116 -8.42 -5.61 4.38
CA ALA A 116 -9.06 -6.12 5.59
C ALA A 116 -8.39 -5.61 6.88
N ALA A 117 -7.05 -5.51 6.89
CA ALA A 117 -6.30 -4.98 8.03
C ALA A 117 -6.56 -3.48 8.24
N GLN A 118 -6.62 -2.69 7.17
CA GLN A 118 -6.97 -1.28 7.22
C GLN A 118 -8.39 -1.07 7.78
N LYS A 119 -9.37 -1.87 7.33
CA LYS A 119 -10.73 -1.83 7.86
C LYS A 119 -10.78 -2.14 9.36
N ARG A 120 -10.01 -3.12 9.83
CA ARG A 120 -9.91 -3.43 11.27
C ARG A 120 -9.29 -2.27 12.05
N ALA A 121 -8.18 -1.71 11.59
CA ALA A 121 -7.51 -0.57 12.22
C ALA A 121 -8.44 0.65 12.32
N SER A 122 -9.22 0.93 11.27
CA SER A 122 -10.23 1.99 11.29
C SER A 122 -11.34 1.73 12.30
N ASN A 123 -11.79 0.48 12.44
CA ASN A 123 -12.80 0.11 13.43
C ASN A 123 -12.24 0.26 14.86
N GLU A 124 -11.00 -0.13 15.13
CA GLU A 124 -10.33 0.04 16.43
C GLU A 124 -10.22 1.52 16.79
N ALA A 125 -9.85 2.38 15.85
CA ALA A 125 -9.81 3.83 16.05
C ALA A 125 -11.22 4.41 16.32
N LEU A 126 -12.24 3.96 15.59
CA LEU A 126 -13.63 4.39 15.78
C LEU A 126 -14.16 3.99 17.17
N ILE A 127 -13.91 2.75 17.60
CA ILE A 127 -14.27 2.27 18.94
C ILE A 127 -13.60 3.14 20.00
N GLY A 128 -12.30 3.42 19.87
CA GLY A 128 -11.57 4.31 20.77
C GLY A 128 -12.19 5.71 20.84
N THR A 129 -12.62 6.25 19.71
CA THR A 129 -13.30 7.55 19.63
C THR A 129 -14.64 7.54 20.36
N ILE A 130 -15.47 6.52 20.15
CA ILE A 130 -16.78 6.40 20.81
C ILE A 130 -16.61 6.25 22.34
N LEU A 131 -15.73 5.35 22.77
CA LEU A 131 -15.47 5.12 24.20
C LEU A 131 -14.83 6.34 24.87
N GLY A 132 -13.92 7.04 24.18
CA GLY A 132 -13.31 8.26 24.68
C GLY A 132 -14.31 9.40 24.80
N GLY A 133 -15.21 9.56 23.83
CA GLY A 133 -16.30 10.52 23.91
C GLY A 133 -17.27 10.24 25.07
N ALA A 134 -17.66 8.98 25.24
CA ALA A 134 -18.50 8.55 26.36
C ALA A 134 -17.80 8.77 27.72
N ALA A 135 -16.53 8.44 27.84
CA ALA A 135 -15.75 8.66 29.06
C ALA A 135 -15.60 10.16 29.40
N SER A 136 -15.36 11.00 28.41
CA SER A 136 -15.34 12.47 28.60
C SER A 136 -16.64 12.99 29.17
N PHE A 137 -17.76 12.49 28.66
CA PHE A 137 -19.10 12.90 29.11
C PHE A 137 -19.44 12.37 30.51
N LEU A 138 -19.24 11.07 30.74
CA LEU A 138 -19.62 10.41 32.00
C LEU A 138 -18.73 10.82 33.17
N LEU A 139 -17.43 11.02 32.94
CA LEU A 139 -16.46 11.37 33.97
C LEU A 139 -16.28 12.88 34.13
N GLY A 140 -16.88 13.68 33.25
CA GLY A 140 -16.68 15.12 33.23
C GLY A 140 -15.20 15.52 33.00
N ASN A 141 -14.39 14.60 32.44
CA ASN A 141 -12.95 14.78 32.29
C ASN A 141 -12.53 14.59 30.82
N PRO A 142 -12.34 15.69 30.07
CA PRO A 142 -11.92 15.64 28.67
C PRO A 142 -10.56 14.95 28.44
N SER A 143 -9.63 15.03 29.41
CA SER A 143 -8.31 14.42 29.28
C SER A 143 -8.39 12.89 29.38
N ALA A 144 -9.28 12.32 30.18
CA ALA A 144 -9.51 10.87 30.22
C ALA A 144 -10.06 10.37 28.87
N GLY A 145 -11.01 11.11 28.30
CA GLY A 145 -11.56 10.76 26.98
C GLY A 145 -10.54 10.85 25.86
N SER A 146 -9.72 11.90 25.84
CA SER A 146 -8.67 12.05 24.81
C SER A 146 -7.59 10.97 24.92
N ALA A 147 -7.24 10.51 26.12
CA ALA A 147 -6.30 9.42 26.32
C ALA A 147 -6.85 8.09 25.74
N ILE A 148 -8.14 7.80 25.91
CA ILE A 148 -8.79 6.60 25.37
C ILE A 148 -8.86 6.68 23.84
N MET A 149 -9.24 7.85 23.29
CA MET A 149 -9.28 8.07 21.84
C MET A 149 -7.90 7.86 21.19
N SER A 150 -6.86 8.46 21.76
CA SER A 150 -5.47 8.32 21.29
C SER A 150 -5.00 6.86 21.40
N GLY A 151 -5.34 6.17 22.48
CA GLY A 151 -5.05 4.76 22.68
C GLY A 151 -5.60 3.86 21.56
N GLY A 152 -6.86 4.04 21.17
CA GLY A 152 -7.48 3.30 20.06
C GLY A 152 -6.78 3.54 18.73
N GLN A 153 -6.42 4.78 18.41
CA GLN A 153 -5.67 5.14 17.20
C GLN A 153 -4.27 4.52 17.19
N HIS A 154 -3.55 4.57 18.31
CA HIS A 154 -2.22 3.97 18.43
C HIS A 154 -2.24 2.45 18.28
N VAL A 155 -3.24 1.77 18.84
CA VAL A 155 -3.40 0.31 18.70
C VAL A 155 -3.66 -0.05 17.23
N GLY A 156 -4.60 0.59 16.57
CA GLY A 156 -4.92 0.37 15.16
C GLY A 156 -3.71 0.59 14.25
N THR A 157 -3.00 1.71 14.42
CA THR A 157 -1.78 2.01 13.64
C THR A 157 -0.68 0.97 13.87
N ARG A 158 -0.42 0.60 15.13
CA ARG A 158 0.60 -0.41 15.46
C ARG A 158 0.29 -1.77 14.85
N ASN A 159 -0.97 -2.19 14.91
CA ASN A 159 -1.42 -3.46 14.34
C ASN A 159 -1.26 -3.46 12.82
N LEU A 160 -1.60 -2.36 12.15
CA LEU A 160 -1.43 -2.20 10.71
C LEU A 160 0.05 -2.24 10.29
N LEU A 161 0.93 -1.53 11.01
CA LEU A 161 2.37 -1.54 10.73
C LEU A 161 3.00 -2.92 10.95
N ARG A 162 2.60 -3.62 12.01
CA ARG A 162 3.06 -5.01 12.24
C ARG A 162 2.60 -5.94 11.14
N PHE A 163 1.34 -5.78 10.71
CA PHE A 163 0.78 -6.54 9.61
C PHE A 163 1.56 -6.28 8.30
N SER A 164 1.81 -5.02 7.95
CA SER A 164 2.58 -4.65 6.77
C SER A 164 3.95 -5.32 6.75
N ARG A 165 4.74 -5.21 7.83
CA ARG A 165 6.05 -5.88 7.92
C ARG A 165 5.97 -7.40 7.75
N THR A 166 4.93 -8.02 8.25
CA THR A 166 4.71 -9.47 8.09
C THR A 166 4.45 -9.83 6.64
N GLN A 167 3.72 -8.99 5.90
CA GLN A 167 3.45 -9.20 4.47
C GLN A 167 4.73 -9.04 3.64
N GLU A 168 5.57 -8.02 3.94
CA GLU A 168 6.87 -7.84 3.29
C GLU A 168 7.77 -9.08 3.46
N LEU A 169 7.96 -9.53 4.69
CA LEU A 169 8.73 -10.75 4.96
C LEU A 169 8.16 -12.00 4.26
N SER A 170 6.85 -12.07 4.11
CA SER A 170 6.17 -13.15 3.38
C SER A 170 6.44 -13.07 1.88
N ALA A 171 6.41 -11.86 1.31
CA ALA A 171 6.72 -11.62 -0.10
C ALA A 171 8.19 -11.93 -0.40
N ASP A 172 9.12 -11.48 0.44
CA ASP A 172 10.56 -11.78 0.31
C ASP A 172 10.82 -13.29 0.30
N ARG A 173 10.26 -14.01 1.27
CA ARG A 173 10.41 -15.47 1.34
C ARG A 173 9.79 -16.19 0.14
N ALA A 174 8.66 -15.67 -0.37
CA ALA A 174 8.04 -16.21 -1.56
C ALA A 174 8.91 -15.95 -2.79
N ALA A 175 9.44 -14.73 -2.95
CA ALA A 175 10.35 -14.35 -4.02
C ALA A 175 11.56 -15.27 -4.10
N ILE A 176 12.24 -15.50 -2.96
CA ILE A 176 13.40 -16.40 -2.90
C ILE A 176 13.03 -17.81 -3.36
N ARG A 177 11.88 -18.35 -2.90
CA ARG A 177 11.41 -19.68 -3.33
C ARG A 177 11.12 -19.73 -4.82
N TYR A 178 10.52 -18.69 -5.41
CA TYR A 178 10.20 -18.66 -6.84
C TYR A 178 11.46 -18.51 -7.69
N LEU A 179 12.42 -17.71 -7.25
CA LEU A 179 13.74 -17.58 -7.90
C LEU A 179 14.47 -18.92 -7.90
N ASP A 180 14.51 -19.61 -6.76
CA ASP A 180 15.16 -20.93 -6.63
C ASP A 180 14.46 -21.98 -7.52
N ALA A 181 13.16 -22.09 -7.45
CA ALA A 181 12.37 -23.06 -8.23
C ALA A 181 12.46 -22.80 -9.75
N SER A 182 12.56 -21.53 -10.17
CA SER A 182 12.75 -21.14 -11.57
C SER A 182 14.21 -21.17 -12.03
N LYS A 183 15.16 -21.56 -11.15
CA LYS A 183 16.61 -21.55 -11.40
C LYS A 183 17.16 -20.17 -11.76
N GLN A 184 16.55 -19.11 -11.23
CA GLN A 184 17.01 -17.73 -11.38
C GLN A 184 17.77 -17.29 -10.13
N SER A 185 18.77 -16.41 -10.30
CA SER A 185 19.62 -15.97 -9.19
C SER A 185 18.88 -14.99 -8.28
N ALA A 186 18.89 -15.25 -6.97
CA ALA A 186 18.44 -14.32 -5.96
C ALA A 186 19.40 -13.13 -5.71
N GLN A 187 20.63 -13.18 -6.28
CA GLN A 187 21.62 -12.11 -6.08
C GLN A 187 21.13 -10.75 -6.56
N GLY A 188 20.35 -10.72 -7.65
CA GLY A 188 19.76 -9.48 -8.15
C GLY A 188 18.81 -8.82 -7.16
N MET A 189 18.00 -9.60 -6.45
CA MET A 189 17.13 -9.12 -5.38
C MET A 189 17.93 -8.52 -4.22
N LEU A 190 19.01 -9.20 -3.79
CA LEU A 190 19.88 -8.72 -2.72
C LEU A 190 20.62 -7.42 -3.08
N ASN A 191 20.98 -7.26 -4.35
CA ASN A 191 21.67 -6.04 -4.81
C ASN A 191 20.73 -4.84 -4.97
N PHE A 192 19.43 -5.08 -4.97
CA PHE A 192 18.40 -4.05 -5.14
C PHE A 192 17.87 -3.53 -3.80
N MET A 193 17.83 -4.36 -2.76
CA MET A 193 17.39 -4.04 -1.39
C MET A 193 18.48 -3.27 -0.63
#